data_daf81ebe913cd7649ef8678dd064e3bb
#
_entry.id   daf81ebe913cd7649ef8678dd064e3bb
#
_cell.length_a   1.000
_cell.length_b   1.000
_cell.length_c   1.000
_cell.angle_alpha   90.00
_cell.angle_beta   90.00
_cell.angle_gamma   90.00
#
_symmetry.space_group_name_H-M   'P 1'
#
loop_
_entity.id
_entity.type
_entity.pdbx_description
1 polymer ?
#
loop_
_entity_poly.entity_id
_entity_poly.type
_entity_poly.pdbx_seq_one_letter_code
_entity_poly.pdbx_strand_id
1 'polypeptide(L)'
;MKQTNNQKEEYQGVLPKRQERLRAFEEAMGYHFQDEALLRLALTHCSFNGNVGQNNQRLEFLGDAVLEFVISEKLYKQSHTEEGQMTRMRANVVCEASLAEAAKRLSLGALLQLGKGEEGSGGR
;
A
#
# COMPACT_ATOMS: atom_id res chain seq x y z
N MET A 1 5.24 38.33 14.13
CA MET A 1 6.15 37.22 14.41
C MET A 1 5.64 36.24 15.48
N LYS A 2 4.39 35.79 15.40
CA LYS A 2 3.83 34.77 16.33
C LYS A 2 3.09 33.65 15.62
N GLN A 3 3.38 33.34 14.35
CA GLN A 3 2.69 32.29 13.58
C GLN A 3 3.53 31.03 13.31
N THR A 4 4.77 30.97 13.80
CA THR A 4 5.66 29.84 13.51
C THR A 4 5.61 28.71 14.56
N ASN A 5 4.98 28.94 15.71
CA ASN A 5 4.96 27.91 16.78
C ASN A 5 3.77 26.93 16.65
N ASN A 6 2.63 27.37 16.12
CA ASN A 6 1.45 26.50 16.03
C ASN A 6 1.58 25.41 14.94
N GLN A 7 2.27 25.73 13.84
CA GLN A 7 2.48 24.72 12.77
C GLN A 7 3.48 23.62 13.15
N LYS A 8 4.43 23.92 14.00
CA LYS A 8 5.40 22.92 14.50
C LYS A 8 4.78 21.98 15.52
N GLU A 9 3.86 22.47 16.35
CA GLU A 9 3.17 21.64 17.35
C GLU A 9 2.12 20.73 16.71
N GLU A 10 1.41 21.19 15.68
CA GLU A 10 0.51 20.32 14.87
C GLU A 10 1.28 19.24 14.13
N TYR A 11 2.46 19.55 13.61
CA TYR A 11 3.28 18.58 12.90
C TYR A 11 3.86 17.51 13.85
N GLN A 12 4.19 17.86 15.08
CA GLN A 12 4.68 16.92 16.09
C GLN A 12 3.59 15.98 16.62
N GLY A 13 2.31 16.38 16.59
CA GLY A 13 1.20 15.54 16.99
C GLY A 13 0.76 14.51 15.95
N VAL A 14 1.03 14.76 14.66
CA VAL A 14 0.65 13.86 13.56
C VAL A 14 1.68 12.76 13.32
N LEU A 15 2.97 13.06 13.46
CA LEU A 15 4.06 12.11 13.22
C LEU A 15 4.02 10.87 14.14
N PRO A 16 3.80 10.97 15.47
CA PRO A 16 3.72 9.80 16.33
C PRO A 16 2.55 8.87 15.99
N LYS A 17 1.39 9.42 15.64
CA LYS A 17 0.22 8.63 15.27
C LYS A 17 0.43 7.84 13.99
N ARG A 18 1.09 8.44 12.98
CA ARG A 18 1.42 7.74 11.74
C ARG A 18 2.43 6.63 11.99
N GLN A 19 3.45 6.90 12.78
CA GLN A 19 4.46 5.90 13.14
C GLN A 19 3.84 4.72 13.89
N GLU A 20 2.95 4.96 14.81
CA GLU A 20 2.19 3.92 15.53
C GLU A 20 1.35 3.08 14.59
N ARG A 21 0.67 3.69 13.62
CA ARG A 21 -0.13 2.98 12.60
C ARG A 21 0.75 2.11 11.71
N LEU A 22 1.91 2.59 11.30
CA LEU A 22 2.86 1.82 10.50
C LEU A 22 3.36 0.59 11.27
N ARG A 23 3.68 0.75 12.54
CA ARG A 23 4.07 -0.37 13.41
C ARG A 23 2.94 -1.39 13.59
N ALA A 24 1.72 -0.93 13.82
CA ALA A 24 0.57 -1.81 13.93
C ALA A 24 0.33 -2.59 12.62
N PHE A 25 0.52 -1.96 11.47
CA PHE A 25 0.45 -2.61 10.17
C PHE A 25 1.54 -3.69 10.01
N GLU A 26 2.78 -3.39 10.36
CA GLU A 26 3.87 -4.36 10.32
C GLU A 26 3.60 -5.55 11.24
N GLU A 27 3.10 -5.31 12.45
CA GLU A 27 2.70 -6.37 13.39
C GLU A 27 1.58 -7.24 12.82
N ALA A 28 0.55 -6.63 12.23
CA ALA A 28 -0.56 -7.36 11.63
C ALA A 28 -0.12 -8.24 10.45
N MET A 29 0.88 -7.79 9.68
CA MET A 29 1.46 -8.56 8.58
C MET A 29 2.48 -9.61 9.04
N GLY A 30 3.00 -9.51 10.25
CA GLY A 30 4.08 -10.34 10.73
C GLY A 30 5.41 -10.09 10.01
N TYR A 31 5.61 -8.88 9.48
CA TYR A 31 6.81 -8.50 8.75
C TYR A 31 7.26 -7.09 9.14
N HIS A 32 8.55 -6.95 9.43
CA HIS A 32 9.17 -5.67 9.73
C HIS A 32 10.03 -5.21 8.55
N PHE A 33 9.71 -4.04 8.00
CA PHE A 33 10.46 -3.47 6.88
C PHE A 33 11.84 -2.99 7.34
N GLN A 34 12.88 -3.44 6.68
CA GLN A 34 14.26 -3.01 6.96
C GLN A 34 14.50 -1.57 6.50
N ASP A 35 13.88 -1.16 5.41
CA ASP A 35 13.91 0.20 4.88
C ASP A 35 12.54 0.85 5.03
N GLU A 36 12.36 1.62 6.09
CA GLU A 36 11.11 2.33 6.36
C GLU A 36 10.79 3.38 5.29
N ALA A 37 11.81 4.00 4.68
CA ALA A 37 11.60 4.96 3.59
C ALA A 37 10.94 4.29 2.39
N LEU A 38 11.26 3.04 2.11
CA LEU A 38 10.63 2.26 1.04
C LEU A 38 9.16 1.95 1.35
N LEU A 39 8.84 1.60 2.59
CA LEU A 39 7.45 1.42 3.04
C LEU A 39 6.65 2.72 2.88
N ARG A 40 7.20 3.85 3.30
CA ARG A 40 6.55 5.16 3.16
C ARG A 40 6.34 5.53 1.70
N LEU A 41 7.31 5.25 0.83
CA LEU A 41 7.20 5.48 -0.61
C LEU A 41 6.07 4.63 -1.22
N ALA A 42 5.98 3.37 -0.84
CA ALA A 42 4.91 2.47 -1.28
C ALA A 42 3.51 2.97 -0.91
N LEU A 43 3.40 3.71 0.17
CA LEU A 43 2.14 4.27 0.68
C LEU A 43 1.89 5.72 0.21
N THR A 44 2.68 6.26 -0.70
CA THR A 44 2.56 7.62 -1.23
C THR A 44 1.95 7.60 -2.63
N HIS A 45 0.73 8.09 -2.74
CA HIS A 45 0.02 8.21 -4.03
C HIS A 45 0.55 9.40 -4.85
N CYS A 46 0.46 9.32 -6.17
CA CYS A 46 0.90 10.40 -7.06
C CYS A 46 0.12 11.71 -6.88
N SER A 47 -1.08 11.66 -6.35
CA SER A 47 -1.85 12.86 -6.00
C SER A 47 -1.24 13.64 -4.82
N PHE A 48 -0.49 12.97 -3.96
CA PHE A 48 0.24 13.60 -2.85
C PHE A 48 1.57 14.20 -3.32
N ASN A 49 2.32 13.45 -4.12
CA ASN A 49 3.56 13.91 -4.74
C ASN A 49 3.66 13.36 -6.17
N GLY A 50 3.53 14.23 -7.17
CA GLY A 50 3.52 13.85 -8.58
C GLY A 50 4.89 13.64 -9.22
N ASN A 51 5.99 13.89 -8.49
CA ASN A 51 7.33 13.74 -9.04
C ASN A 51 7.72 12.27 -9.24
N VAL A 52 8.36 11.97 -10.37
CA VAL A 52 8.85 10.62 -10.67
C VAL A 52 9.80 10.14 -9.56
N GLY A 53 9.55 8.94 -9.08
CA GLY A 53 10.36 8.33 -8.02
C GLY A 53 10.02 8.81 -6.59
N GLN A 54 9.08 9.73 -6.42
CA GLN A 54 8.63 10.24 -5.13
C GLN A 54 7.19 9.80 -4.76
N ASN A 55 6.67 8.83 -5.48
CA ASN A 55 5.40 8.18 -5.23
C ASN A 55 5.49 6.68 -5.54
N ASN A 56 4.39 5.97 -5.38
CA ASN A 56 4.38 4.52 -5.49
C ASN A 56 4.24 3.96 -6.91
N GLN A 57 4.18 4.79 -7.97
CA GLN A 57 3.90 4.30 -9.32
C GLN A 57 4.93 3.31 -9.84
N ARG A 58 6.22 3.56 -9.61
CA ARG A 58 7.29 2.64 -10.02
C ARG A 58 7.28 1.34 -9.20
N LEU A 59 6.98 1.44 -7.91
CA LEU A 59 6.82 0.28 -7.03
C LEU A 59 5.58 -0.53 -7.40
N GLU A 60 4.49 0.10 -7.77
CA GLU A 60 3.29 -0.55 -8.29
C GLU A 60 3.59 -1.39 -9.52
N PHE A 61 4.32 -0.83 -10.49
CA PHE A 61 4.73 -1.56 -11.69
C PHE A 61 5.51 -2.84 -11.34
N LEU A 62 6.50 -2.74 -10.47
CA LEU A 62 7.28 -3.90 -10.03
C LEU A 62 6.45 -4.85 -9.17
N GLY A 63 5.64 -4.29 -8.28
CA GLY A 63 4.79 -5.04 -7.37
C GLY A 63 3.75 -5.90 -8.07
N ASP A 64 3.19 -5.44 -9.18
CA ASP A 64 2.28 -6.23 -10.01
C ASP A 64 2.93 -7.52 -10.50
N ALA A 65 4.17 -7.46 -10.97
CA ALA A 65 4.92 -8.63 -11.41
C ALA A 65 5.23 -9.57 -10.24
N VAL A 66 5.60 -9.04 -9.09
CA VAL A 66 5.86 -9.82 -7.87
C VAL A 66 4.59 -10.52 -7.40
N LEU A 67 3.46 -9.83 -7.35
CA LEU A 67 2.18 -10.40 -6.94
C LEU A 67 1.76 -11.53 -7.88
N GLU A 68 1.84 -11.32 -9.18
CA GLU A 68 1.55 -12.35 -10.18
C GLU A 68 2.43 -13.60 -10.00
N PHE A 69 3.72 -13.41 -9.77
CA PHE A 69 4.65 -14.51 -9.54
C PHE A 69 4.31 -15.29 -8.26
N VAL A 70 4.09 -14.61 -7.15
CA VAL A 70 3.78 -15.24 -5.86
C VAL A 70 2.49 -16.06 -5.93
N ILE A 71 1.44 -15.52 -6.53
CA ILE A 71 0.16 -16.22 -6.70
C ILE A 71 0.34 -17.41 -7.67
N SER A 72 1.07 -17.25 -8.75
CA SER A 72 1.36 -18.32 -9.69
C SER A 72 2.11 -19.48 -9.04
N GLU A 73 3.13 -19.19 -8.25
CA GLU A 73 3.89 -20.20 -7.50
C GLU A 73 2.99 -20.95 -6.52
N LYS A 74 2.15 -20.22 -5.79
CA LYS A 74 1.23 -20.83 -4.83
C LYS A 74 0.22 -21.75 -5.52
N LEU A 75 -0.38 -21.34 -6.61
CA LEU A 75 -1.30 -22.16 -7.40
C LEU A 75 -0.60 -23.39 -7.98
N TYR A 76 0.59 -23.24 -8.51
CA TYR A 76 1.40 -24.32 -9.04
C TYR A 76 1.68 -25.39 -7.99
N LYS A 77 2.03 -24.99 -6.76
CA LYS A 77 2.36 -25.94 -5.67
C LYS A 77 1.13 -26.58 -5.02
N GLN A 78 0.03 -25.85 -4.91
CA GLN A 78 -1.16 -26.28 -4.15
C GLN A 78 -2.28 -26.83 -5.00
N SER A 79 -2.33 -26.49 -6.28
CA SER A 79 -3.36 -26.92 -7.22
C SER A 79 -2.81 -27.97 -8.18
N HIS A 80 -3.59 -29.01 -8.44
CA HIS A 80 -3.30 -30.02 -9.47
C HIS A 80 -4.18 -29.84 -10.70
N THR A 81 -4.70 -28.64 -10.90
CA THR A 81 -5.58 -28.31 -12.04
C THR A 81 -4.76 -27.95 -13.28
N GLU A 82 -5.45 -27.94 -14.43
CA GLU A 82 -4.86 -27.54 -15.71
C GLU A 82 -4.48 -26.06 -15.74
N GLU A 83 -3.51 -25.74 -16.60
CA GLU A 83 -2.99 -24.38 -16.78
C GLU A 83 -4.08 -23.32 -17.00
N GLY A 84 -5.06 -23.62 -17.87
CA GLY A 84 -6.16 -22.68 -18.15
C GLY A 84 -7.01 -22.36 -16.91
N GLN A 85 -7.23 -23.35 -16.04
CA GLN A 85 -7.93 -23.13 -14.78
C GLN A 85 -7.09 -22.33 -13.80
N MET A 86 -5.79 -22.60 -13.67
CA MET A 86 -4.87 -21.82 -12.84
C MET A 86 -4.79 -20.37 -13.32
N THR A 87 -4.80 -20.13 -14.62
CA THR A 87 -4.82 -18.79 -15.19
C THR A 87 -6.07 -18.01 -14.78
N ARG A 88 -7.25 -18.66 -14.81
CA ARG A 88 -8.50 -18.04 -14.33
C ARG A 88 -8.49 -17.79 -12.83
N MET A 89 -7.98 -18.73 -12.05
CA MET A 89 -7.85 -18.58 -10.59
C MET A 89 -6.96 -17.40 -10.23
N ARG A 90 -5.81 -17.29 -10.91
CA ARG A 90 -4.90 -16.15 -10.72
C ARG A 90 -5.58 -14.82 -11.06
N ALA A 91 -6.26 -14.73 -12.17
CA ALA A 91 -7.00 -13.53 -12.57
C ALA A 91 -8.05 -13.11 -11.54
N ASN A 92 -8.73 -14.07 -10.91
CA ASN A 92 -9.71 -13.81 -9.86
C ASN A 92 -9.06 -13.28 -8.56
N VAL A 93 -7.82 -13.66 -8.27
CA VAL A 93 -7.10 -13.21 -7.07
C VAL A 93 -6.48 -11.83 -7.27
N VAL A 94 -5.92 -11.56 -8.44
CA VAL A 94 -5.20 -10.30 -8.72
C VAL A 94 -6.09 -9.21 -9.30
N CYS A 95 -7.40 -9.41 -9.40
CA CYS A 95 -8.31 -8.37 -9.87
C CYS A 95 -8.48 -7.25 -8.84
N GLU A 96 -8.88 -6.08 -9.32
CA GLU A 96 -9.06 -4.89 -8.49
C GLU A 96 -9.97 -5.13 -7.28
N ALA A 97 -11.09 -5.80 -7.46
CA ALA A 97 -12.05 -6.08 -6.40
C ALA A 97 -11.45 -6.93 -5.26
N SER A 98 -10.71 -7.98 -5.62
CA SER A 98 -10.05 -8.86 -4.64
C SER A 98 -8.92 -8.15 -3.90
N LEU A 99 -8.13 -7.34 -4.60
CA LEU A 99 -7.05 -6.56 -4.00
C LEU A 99 -7.58 -5.45 -3.09
N ALA A 100 -8.67 -4.79 -3.47
CA ALA A 100 -9.33 -3.81 -2.62
C ALA A 100 -9.86 -4.44 -1.32
N GLU A 101 -10.42 -5.64 -1.38
CA GLU A 101 -10.86 -6.38 -0.21
C GLU A 101 -9.69 -6.75 0.71
N ALA A 102 -8.58 -7.21 0.16
CA ALA A 102 -7.36 -7.48 0.92
C ALA A 102 -6.80 -6.21 1.57
N ALA A 103 -6.81 -5.10 0.86
CA ALA A 103 -6.38 -3.79 1.38
C ALA A 103 -7.24 -3.34 2.56
N LYS A 104 -8.55 -3.55 2.50
CA LYS A 104 -9.47 -3.27 3.64
C LYS A 104 -9.13 -4.10 4.86
N ARG A 105 -8.88 -5.39 4.69
CA ARG A 105 -8.49 -6.29 5.80
C ARG A 105 -7.20 -5.85 6.47
N LEU A 106 -6.26 -5.29 5.71
CA LEU A 106 -4.99 -4.76 6.20
C LEU A 106 -5.07 -3.31 6.67
N SER A 107 -6.23 -2.66 6.53
CA SER A 107 -6.43 -1.23 6.84
C SER A 107 -5.45 -0.31 6.10
N LEU A 108 -5.08 -0.67 4.87
CA LEU A 108 -4.11 0.08 4.06
C LEU A 108 -4.59 1.49 3.72
N GLY A 109 -5.89 1.68 3.50
CA GLY A 109 -6.45 2.98 3.16
C GLY A 109 -6.11 4.06 4.16
N ALA A 110 -6.10 3.75 5.45
CA ALA A 110 -5.74 4.67 6.52
C ALA A 110 -4.27 5.09 6.51
N LEU A 111 -3.40 4.30 5.86
CA LEU A 111 -1.96 4.55 5.77
C LEU A 111 -1.55 5.31 4.52
N LEU A 112 -2.41 5.35 3.50
CA LEU A 112 -2.11 6.01 2.24
C LEU A 112 -1.98 7.52 2.42
N GLN A 113 -0.95 8.09 1.82
CA GLN A 113 -0.82 9.53 1.62
C GLN A 113 -1.45 9.92 0.28
N LEU A 114 -2.59 10.58 0.37
CA LEU A 114 -3.37 11.06 -0.76
C LEU A 114 -3.36 12.58 -0.81
N GLY A 115 -3.46 13.15 -2.02
CA GLY A 115 -3.78 14.56 -2.19
C GLY A 115 -5.20 14.84 -1.72
N LYS A 116 -5.50 16.10 -1.36
CA LYS A 116 -6.82 16.52 -0.83
C LYS A 116 -7.99 16.15 -1.76
N GLY A 117 -7.78 16.22 -3.07
CA GLY A 117 -8.80 15.85 -4.06
C GLY A 117 -9.14 14.36 -4.03
N GLU A 118 -8.14 13.50 -3.94
CA GLU A 118 -8.34 12.04 -3.84
C GLU A 118 -8.95 11.62 -2.51
N GLU A 119 -8.56 12.24 -1.42
CA GLU A 119 -9.20 12.03 -0.12
C GLU A 119 -10.69 12.36 -0.15
N GLY A 120 -11.04 13.49 -0.75
CA GLY A 120 -12.42 13.96 -0.88
C GLY A 120 -13.27 13.10 -1.83
N SER A 121 -12.68 12.41 -2.80
CA SER A 121 -13.36 11.53 -3.76
C SER A 121 -13.41 10.05 -3.34
N GLY A 122 -12.98 9.74 -2.13
CA GLY A 122 -13.03 8.36 -1.60
C GLY A 122 -11.91 7.45 -2.12
N GLY A 123 -10.74 7.98 -2.42
CA GLY A 123 -9.56 7.24 -2.90
C GLY A 123 -8.91 6.30 -1.88
N ARG A 124 -9.52 6.08 -0.70
CA ARG A 124 -9.05 5.16 0.35
C ARG A 124 -9.83 3.85 0.33
#